data_fe7d5c981b6667754e6ccaefede326a0
#
_entry.id   fe7d5c981b6667754e6ccaefede326a0
#
_cell.length_a   1.000
_cell.length_b   1.000
_cell.length_c   1.000
_cell.angle_alpha   90.00
_cell.angle_beta   90.00
_cell.angle_gamma   90.00
#
_symmetry.space_group_name_H-M   'P 1'
#
loop_
_entity.id
_entity.type
_entity.pdbx_description
1 polymer ?
#
loop_
_entity_poly.entity_id
_entity_poly.type
_entity_poly.pdbx_seq_one_letter_code
_entity_poly.pdbx_strand_id
1 'polypeptide(L)'
;MRAPRLSGGVQPVLAALVAAAMLSLAIPTVRCASSGGGGPSAAARKPAGPPPCEAGTLGLEAAPITRELRKKLSLPTDFRGGIVSVVYPGGPATEAGILPNDVVEQVGSVRIGNDCELEDAAFSRSCETTRVKIRRGSAVLEMAVTPADQNFFYDKLCRAGAVGACYRQGWALWVRNGGKGADRTAALELLHAACKSGSSDACAYQGLRLMDVPARGSDAIVALERSCLLNNGAGCTHLAFLHATGKLVLKDDRRAVARYVKGCDLGDARGCYNVGIMAEEGRGGPKDLSRAAAKYEEGCRMGSSTACTNLGFLYERGHGVKVDKARAVALYQRGCDGTSCQPPNMTGCVNVGRAYRDGIGVPKDAAHAASVFQLACERKPDADDIHSAENSSRSCSLLGGLYLAGDGVEKDLSRGRRLSESACAQGDAFGCFNAAVTATNGWGGDRDLAKAASFLEVACKGGDGEGCNDLAAAHEKGSGVARDRRRATELYRKACELGFQQACKKAR
;
A
#
# COMPACT_ATOMS: atom_id res chain seq x y z
N MET A 1 -35.48 -51.98 20.20
CA MET A 1 -36.13 -51.72 21.49
C MET A 1 -36.08 -50.23 21.72
N ARG A 2 -37.19 -49.59 21.47
CA ARG A 2 -38.02 -48.70 22.28
C ARG A 2 -37.26 -47.61 23.05
N ALA A 3 -37.50 -46.36 22.60
CA ALA A 3 -37.37 -45.13 23.36
C ALA A 3 -38.29 -45.12 24.60
N PRO A 4 -38.11 -44.18 25.53
CA PRO A 4 -39.25 -43.33 25.79
C PRO A 4 -38.99 -41.82 25.73
N ARG A 5 -40.01 -41.14 25.22
CA ARG A 5 -40.30 -39.72 25.37
C ARG A 5 -40.71 -39.44 26.82
N LEU A 6 -40.35 -38.23 27.32
CA LEU A 6 -41.19 -37.53 28.26
C LEU A 6 -41.17 -36.01 27.95
N SER A 7 -42.36 -35.55 27.74
CA SER A 7 -42.90 -34.24 27.58
C SER A 7 -42.81 -33.42 28.88
N GLY A 8 -42.64 -32.12 28.77
CA GLY A 8 -42.81 -31.17 29.89
C GLY A 8 -42.75 -29.76 29.36
N GLY A 9 -43.91 -29.24 28.94
CA GLY A 9 -44.04 -27.83 28.61
C GLY A 9 -44.11 -26.98 29.87
N VAL A 10 -43.56 -25.80 29.78
CA VAL A 10 -43.92 -24.66 30.67
C VAL A 10 -44.00 -23.41 29.82
N GLN A 11 -45.15 -22.80 29.92
CA GLN A 11 -45.54 -21.55 29.33
C GLN A 11 -44.87 -20.29 29.96
N PRO A 12 -45.06 -19.11 29.40
CA PRO A 12 -44.20 -17.94 29.50
C PRO A 12 -44.50 -17.10 30.75
N VAL A 13 -43.46 -16.49 31.29
CA VAL A 13 -43.60 -15.32 32.15
C VAL A 13 -43.09 -14.13 31.42
N LEU A 14 -44.04 -13.40 30.83
CA LEU A 14 -43.82 -12.02 30.37
C LEU A 14 -44.21 -11.12 31.52
N ALA A 15 -43.48 -9.99 31.56
CA ALA A 15 -43.79 -8.72 32.24
C ALA A 15 -43.51 -8.63 33.74
N ALA A 16 -42.57 -7.82 34.02
CA ALA A 16 -42.44 -6.71 34.95
C ALA A 16 -41.03 -6.66 35.58
N LEU A 17 -40.25 -5.68 35.13
CA LEU A 17 -39.35 -4.88 35.98
C LEU A 17 -38.57 -3.92 35.08
N VAL A 18 -39.31 -2.92 34.56
CA VAL A 18 -38.75 -1.63 34.19
C VAL A 18 -38.98 -0.73 35.40
N ALA A 19 -38.00 -0.62 36.24
CA ALA A 19 -37.81 0.55 37.12
C ALA A 19 -36.49 0.40 37.91
N ALA A 20 -35.70 1.44 37.84
CA ALA A 20 -34.68 1.84 38.82
C ALA A 20 -33.38 0.99 38.90
N ALA A 21 -32.41 1.32 38.03
CA ALA A 21 -31.01 1.46 38.44
C ALA A 21 -30.34 2.52 37.56
N MET A 22 -30.67 3.77 37.78
CA MET A 22 -29.76 4.88 37.46
C MET A 22 -28.60 4.80 38.47
N LEU A 23 -27.68 3.86 38.26
CA LEU A 23 -26.36 3.94 38.88
C LEU A 23 -25.51 4.83 37.97
N SER A 24 -25.23 6.02 38.48
CA SER A 24 -24.21 6.93 37.99
C SER A 24 -22.89 6.18 37.87
N LEU A 25 -22.59 5.61 36.73
CA LEU A 25 -21.24 5.24 36.35
C LEU A 25 -20.54 6.55 35.98
N ALA A 26 -19.85 7.11 36.98
CA ALA A 26 -18.88 8.17 36.75
C ALA A 26 -17.86 7.66 35.73
N ILE A 27 -17.95 8.17 34.51
CA ILE A 27 -16.94 8.03 33.50
C ILE A 27 -15.69 8.66 34.09
N PRO A 28 -14.57 7.92 34.25
CA PRO A 28 -13.32 8.53 34.67
C PRO A 28 -12.91 9.55 33.59
N THR A 29 -13.05 10.84 33.93
CA THR A 29 -12.47 11.92 33.16
C THR A 29 -10.96 11.64 33.07
N VAL A 30 -10.47 11.37 31.86
CA VAL A 30 -9.03 11.30 31.58
C VAL A 30 -8.48 12.71 31.79
N ARG A 31 -8.02 12.99 33.02
CA ARG A 31 -7.24 14.19 33.30
C ARG A 31 -5.86 13.97 32.67
N CYS A 32 -5.59 14.68 31.59
CA CYS A 32 -4.20 14.88 31.16
C CYS A 32 -3.45 15.55 32.30
N ALA A 33 -2.48 14.87 32.88
CA ALA A 33 -1.61 15.42 33.91
C ALA A 33 -0.82 16.59 33.31
N SER A 34 -1.20 17.82 33.72
CA SER A 34 -0.37 18.99 33.50
C SER A 34 0.79 18.95 34.48
N SER A 35 2.01 18.69 34.00
CA SER A 35 3.24 18.93 34.75
C SER A 35 3.34 20.45 35.02
N GLY A 36 3.14 20.84 36.26
CA GLY A 36 3.31 22.20 36.72
C GLY A 36 4.80 22.59 36.73
N GLY A 37 5.15 23.54 35.87
CA GLY A 37 6.35 24.34 35.97
C GLY A 37 5.93 25.78 36.17
N GLY A 38 6.16 26.31 37.39
CA GLY A 38 5.91 27.71 37.73
C GLY A 38 6.84 28.63 36.96
N GLY A 39 6.28 29.56 36.19
CA GLY A 39 6.94 30.69 35.57
C GLY A 39 6.12 31.96 35.77
N PRO A 40 6.71 33.15 35.72
CA PRO A 40 6.16 34.39 36.32
C PRO A 40 4.96 34.96 35.56
N SER A 41 4.11 35.59 36.35
CA SER A 41 2.95 36.46 36.01
C SER A 41 3.05 37.07 34.60
N ALA A 42 2.17 36.63 33.71
CA ALA A 42 1.94 37.23 32.41
C ALA A 42 0.74 38.15 32.44
N ALA A 43 0.97 39.41 32.11
CA ALA A 43 -0.06 40.40 31.79
C ALA A 43 -1.02 39.84 30.76
N ALA A 44 -2.34 40.12 30.93
CA ALA A 44 -3.42 39.71 30.07
C ALA A 44 -3.14 40.09 28.58
N ARG A 45 -2.67 39.11 27.79
CA ARG A 45 -2.67 39.23 26.34
C ARG A 45 -4.09 38.99 25.84
N LYS A 46 -4.59 39.88 24.96
CA LYS A 46 -5.77 39.60 24.13
C LYS A 46 -5.71 38.16 23.59
N PRO A 47 -6.81 37.42 23.56
CA PRO A 47 -6.79 36.11 22.96
C PRO A 47 -6.29 36.25 21.52
N ALA A 48 -5.19 35.55 21.21
CA ALA A 48 -4.72 35.40 19.84
C ALA A 48 -5.84 34.75 19.05
N GLY A 49 -6.14 35.28 17.86
CA GLY A 49 -7.05 34.63 16.92
C GLY A 49 -6.60 33.19 16.65
N PRO A 50 -7.46 32.34 16.11
CA PRO A 50 -7.13 30.97 15.81
C PRO A 50 -5.83 30.95 14.96
N PRO A 51 -4.94 29.99 15.21
CA PRO A 51 -3.70 29.88 14.42
C PRO A 51 -4.05 29.71 12.93
N PRO A 52 -3.16 30.15 12.02
CA PRO A 52 -3.38 29.95 10.59
C PRO A 52 -3.58 28.44 10.31
N CYS A 53 -4.52 28.14 9.44
CA CYS A 53 -4.86 26.76 9.08
C CYS A 53 -3.69 26.11 8.32
N GLU A 54 -3.04 25.15 8.96
CA GLU A 54 -1.92 24.40 8.35
C GLU A 54 -2.42 23.16 7.57
N ALA A 55 -3.52 22.56 8.01
CA ALA A 55 -4.16 21.44 7.34
C ALA A 55 -5.66 21.42 7.70
N GLY A 56 -6.52 21.40 6.69
CA GLY A 56 -7.98 21.38 6.87
C GLY A 56 -8.52 19.97 7.06
N THR A 57 -9.67 19.86 7.74
CA THR A 57 -10.44 18.62 7.83
C THR A 57 -11.91 18.87 7.62
N LEU A 58 -12.61 17.96 6.93
CA LEU A 58 -14.06 17.97 6.80
C LEU A 58 -14.76 17.49 8.09
N GLY A 59 -14.04 16.92 9.05
CA GLY A 59 -14.62 16.43 10.31
C GLY A 59 -15.51 15.20 10.13
N LEU A 60 -15.10 14.28 9.26
CA LEU A 60 -15.74 12.98 9.04
C LEU A 60 -14.70 11.86 8.99
N GLU A 61 -15.17 10.62 9.14
CA GLU A 61 -14.38 9.40 8.89
C GLU A 61 -15.04 8.58 7.80
N ALA A 62 -14.22 7.92 7.01
CA ALA A 62 -14.65 6.96 5.99
C ALA A 62 -14.62 5.52 6.52
N ALA A 63 -15.39 4.65 5.89
CA ALA A 63 -15.33 3.21 6.10
C ALA A 63 -15.23 2.48 4.76
N PRO A 64 -14.53 1.34 4.72
CA PRO A 64 -14.48 0.49 3.54
C PRO A 64 -15.87 -0.06 3.19
N ILE A 65 -16.19 -0.14 1.90
CA ILE A 65 -17.43 -0.74 1.41
C ILE A 65 -17.33 -2.26 1.53
N THR A 66 -17.70 -2.79 2.69
CA THR A 66 -17.75 -4.23 2.92
C THR A 66 -18.79 -4.91 2.02
N ARG A 67 -18.67 -6.23 1.83
CA ARG A 67 -19.67 -7.02 1.08
C ARG A 67 -21.07 -6.89 1.69
N GLU A 68 -21.16 -6.91 3.01
CA GLU A 68 -22.41 -6.78 3.76
C GLU A 68 -23.03 -5.40 3.60
N LEU A 69 -22.22 -4.34 3.75
CA LEU A 69 -22.66 -2.96 3.61
C LEU A 69 -23.13 -2.65 2.18
N ARG A 70 -22.43 -3.18 1.17
CA ARG A 70 -22.85 -3.11 -0.24
C ARG A 70 -24.23 -3.72 -0.46
N LYS A 71 -24.46 -4.91 0.11
CA LYS A 71 -25.76 -5.59 0.02
C LYS A 71 -26.85 -4.80 0.73
N LYS A 72 -26.58 -4.30 1.95
CA LYS A 72 -27.52 -3.49 2.75
C LYS A 72 -27.93 -2.20 2.05
N LEU A 73 -26.97 -1.53 1.37
CA LEU A 73 -27.20 -0.28 0.66
C LEU A 73 -27.60 -0.48 -0.81
N SER A 74 -27.79 -1.72 -1.27
CA SER A 74 -28.14 -2.07 -2.65
C SER A 74 -27.19 -1.45 -3.69
N LEU A 75 -25.89 -1.38 -3.38
CA LEU A 75 -24.89 -0.80 -4.27
C LEU A 75 -24.46 -1.81 -5.34
N PRO A 76 -24.27 -1.39 -6.60
CA PRO A 76 -23.72 -2.24 -7.67
C PRO A 76 -22.37 -2.85 -7.29
N THR A 77 -22.00 -3.95 -7.93
CA THR A 77 -20.72 -4.65 -7.67
C THR A 77 -19.50 -3.81 -8.06
N ASP A 78 -19.66 -2.95 -9.06
CA ASP A 78 -18.66 -2.02 -9.59
C ASP A 78 -18.75 -0.60 -9.00
N PHE A 79 -19.64 -0.42 -8.03
CA PHE A 79 -19.86 0.90 -7.42
C PHE A 79 -18.57 1.45 -6.81
N ARG A 80 -18.31 2.73 -7.06
CA ARG A 80 -17.18 3.50 -6.51
C ARG A 80 -17.71 4.64 -5.66
N GLY A 81 -17.03 4.92 -4.55
CA GLY A 81 -17.39 5.99 -3.60
C GLY A 81 -16.85 5.64 -2.21
N GLY A 82 -16.76 6.64 -1.35
CA GLY A 82 -16.41 6.48 0.07
C GLY A 82 -17.67 6.59 0.94
N ILE A 83 -17.85 5.69 1.89
CA ILE A 83 -18.97 5.76 2.84
C ILE A 83 -18.55 6.51 4.09
N VAL A 84 -19.36 7.48 4.50
CA VAL A 84 -19.17 8.19 5.75
C VAL A 84 -19.57 7.28 6.92
N SER A 85 -18.62 6.94 7.77
CA SER A 85 -18.86 6.13 8.98
C SER A 85 -19.17 6.97 10.19
N VAL A 86 -18.46 8.09 10.36
CA VAL A 86 -18.60 9.01 11.47
C VAL A 86 -18.66 10.44 10.95
N VAL A 87 -19.50 11.26 11.54
CA VAL A 87 -19.49 12.72 11.39
C VAL A 87 -19.32 13.32 12.77
N TYR A 88 -18.29 14.14 12.95
CA TYR A 88 -17.98 14.72 14.24
C TYR A 88 -18.91 15.90 14.57
N PRO A 89 -19.53 15.93 15.76
CA PRO A 89 -20.43 17.02 16.16
C PRO A 89 -19.73 18.39 16.13
N GLY A 90 -20.43 19.41 15.62
CA GLY A 90 -19.89 20.76 15.50
C GLY A 90 -18.69 20.87 14.55
N GLY A 91 -18.52 19.89 13.66
CA GLY A 91 -17.53 19.92 12.60
C GLY A 91 -18.10 20.36 11.25
N PRO A 92 -17.23 20.67 10.27
CA PRO A 92 -17.63 21.16 8.96
C PRO A 92 -18.67 20.30 8.24
N ALA A 93 -18.49 18.97 8.28
CA ALA A 93 -19.43 18.02 7.66
C ALA A 93 -20.81 18.04 8.35
N THR A 94 -20.85 18.15 9.69
CA THR A 94 -22.11 18.29 10.45
C THR A 94 -22.82 19.58 10.09
N GLU A 95 -22.10 20.70 10.04
CA GLU A 95 -22.64 22.01 9.68
C GLU A 95 -23.18 22.03 8.26
N ALA A 96 -22.54 21.30 7.34
CA ALA A 96 -23.00 21.14 5.97
C ALA A 96 -24.15 20.12 5.82
N GLY A 97 -24.52 19.38 6.87
CA GLY A 97 -25.61 18.40 6.85
C GLY A 97 -25.22 17.04 6.23
N ILE A 98 -23.95 16.70 6.19
CA ILE A 98 -23.47 15.35 5.86
C ILE A 98 -23.81 14.42 7.02
N LEU A 99 -24.27 13.22 6.72
CA LEU A 99 -24.73 12.23 7.72
C LEU A 99 -23.93 10.93 7.60
N PRO A 100 -23.84 10.12 8.67
CA PRO A 100 -23.36 8.76 8.59
C PRO A 100 -24.17 7.94 7.57
N ASN A 101 -23.50 7.08 6.81
CA ASN A 101 -23.99 6.29 5.68
C ASN A 101 -24.23 7.08 4.38
N ASP A 102 -23.96 8.39 4.34
CA ASP A 102 -23.85 9.07 3.06
C ASP A 102 -22.69 8.50 2.26
N VAL A 103 -22.86 8.41 0.95
CA VAL A 103 -21.81 8.00 0.04
C VAL A 103 -21.23 9.22 -0.65
N VAL A 104 -19.98 9.53 -0.38
CA VAL A 104 -19.28 10.64 -1.03
C VAL A 104 -18.78 10.17 -2.39
N GLU A 105 -19.22 10.86 -3.44
CA GLU A 105 -18.83 10.58 -4.83
C GLU A 105 -17.74 11.54 -5.32
N GLN A 106 -17.65 12.74 -4.74
CA GLN A 106 -16.69 13.76 -5.15
C GLN A 106 -16.43 14.78 -4.03
N VAL A 107 -15.18 15.22 -3.90
CA VAL A 107 -14.75 16.35 -3.05
C VAL A 107 -13.94 17.31 -3.91
N GLY A 108 -14.44 18.55 -4.08
CA GLY A 108 -13.85 19.50 -5.02
C GLY A 108 -13.79 18.94 -6.44
N SER A 109 -12.61 18.87 -7.02
CA SER A 109 -12.36 18.25 -8.34
C SER A 109 -12.07 16.74 -8.28
N VAL A 110 -11.89 16.17 -7.08
CA VAL A 110 -11.48 14.77 -6.88
C VAL A 110 -12.70 13.86 -6.83
N ARG A 111 -12.77 12.90 -7.75
CA ARG A 111 -13.75 11.80 -7.68
C ARG A 111 -13.29 10.77 -6.66
N ILE A 112 -14.21 10.30 -5.83
CA ILE A 112 -13.94 9.33 -4.77
C ILE A 112 -14.28 7.93 -5.27
N GLY A 113 -13.31 7.04 -5.27
CA GLY A 113 -13.46 5.65 -5.68
C GLY A 113 -13.51 4.65 -4.52
N ASN A 114 -13.03 5.04 -3.34
CA ASN A 114 -12.96 4.21 -2.14
C ASN A 114 -12.89 5.08 -0.86
N ASP A 115 -12.85 4.41 0.30
CA ASP A 115 -12.76 5.05 1.62
C ASP A 115 -11.47 5.83 1.84
N CYS A 116 -10.33 5.33 1.36
CA CYS A 116 -9.07 6.03 1.52
C CYS A 116 -9.00 7.31 0.69
N GLU A 117 -9.51 7.30 -0.53
CA GLU A 117 -9.61 8.53 -1.34
C GLU A 117 -10.53 9.54 -0.67
N LEU A 118 -11.58 9.07 0.02
CA LEU A 118 -12.42 9.93 0.84
C LEU A 118 -11.65 10.45 2.06
N GLU A 119 -10.88 9.61 2.75
CA GLU A 119 -10.06 10.05 3.87
C GLU A 119 -9.02 11.09 3.44
N ASP A 120 -8.30 10.85 2.34
CA ASP A 120 -7.34 11.81 1.81
C ASP A 120 -8.00 13.13 1.40
N ALA A 121 -9.17 13.06 0.75
CA ALA A 121 -9.91 14.25 0.36
C ALA A 121 -10.53 14.97 1.55
N ALA A 122 -10.86 14.26 2.63
CA ALA A 122 -11.36 14.84 3.88
C ALA A 122 -10.27 15.57 4.67
N PHE A 123 -8.98 15.28 4.39
CA PHE A 123 -7.81 16.02 4.90
C PHE A 123 -7.30 16.99 3.84
N SER A 124 -8.02 18.10 3.67
CA SER A 124 -7.63 19.16 2.73
C SER A 124 -6.33 19.84 3.15
N ARG A 125 -5.52 20.23 2.16
CA ARG A 125 -4.35 21.10 2.39
C ARG A 125 -4.71 22.58 2.56
N SER A 126 -5.98 22.92 2.45
CA SER A 126 -6.47 24.28 2.64
C SER A 126 -7.77 24.26 3.46
N CYS A 127 -8.06 25.38 4.13
CA CYS A 127 -9.31 25.59 4.81
C CYS A 127 -10.32 26.39 3.94
N GLU A 128 -10.13 26.36 2.62
CA GLU A 128 -11.06 26.99 1.68
C GLU A 128 -12.30 26.13 1.48
N THR A 129 -13.45 26.80 1.36
CA THR A 129 -14.73 26.12 1.12
C THR A 129 -14.65 25.27 -0.16
N THR A 130 -14.98 24.00 -0.02
CA THR A 130 -15.01 23.04 -1.12
C THR A 130 -16.42 22.49 -1.33
N ARG A 131 -16.73 22.03 -2.54
CA ARG A 131 -18.00 21.34 -2.85
C ARG A 131 -17.83 19.85 -2.61
N VAL A 132 -18.78 19.25 -1.91
CA VAL A 132 -18.84 17.81 -1.66
C VAL A 132 -20.11 17.27 -2.29
N LYS A 133 -19.97 16.32 -3.22
CA LYS A 133 -21.10 15.62 -3.84
C LYS A 133 -21.33 14.30 -3.11
N ILE A 134 -22.51 14.13 -2.57
CA ILE A 134 -22.92 12.94 -1.83
C ILE A 134 -24.14 12.27 -2.46
N ARG A 135 -24.26 10.98 -2.21
CA ARG A 135 -25.48 10.20 -2.46
C ARG A 135 -26.09 9.77 -1.13
N ARG A 136 -27.36 10.09 -0.95
CA ARG A 136 -28.17 9.68 0.19
C ARG A 136 -29.41 8.94 -0.33
N GLY A 137 -29.39 7.61 -0.25
CA GLY A 137 -30.37 6.77 -0.93
C GLY A 137 -30.30 6.97 -2.45
N SER A 138 -31.41 7.36 -3.10
CA SER A 138 -31.47 7.65 -4.53
C SER A 138 -31.11 9.11 -4.87
N ALA A 139 -31.07 10.01 -3.89
CA ALA A 139 -30.79 11.43 -4.09
C ALA A 139 -29.30 11.71 -4.19
N VAL A 140 -28.92 12.59 -5.13
CA VAL A 140 -27.57 13.15 -5.22
C VAL A 140 -27.64 14.60 -4.78
N LEU A 141 -26.82 14.96 -3.80
CA LEU A 141 -26.79 16.29 -3.17
C LEU A 141 -25.39 16.89 -3.34
N GLU A 142 -25.32 18.20 -3.52
CA GLU A 142 -24.08 18.97 -3.48
C GLU A 142 -24.09 19.89 -2.27
N MET A 143 -23.03 19.85 -1.47
CA MET A 143 -22.88 20.62 -0.25
C MET A 143 -21.62 21.45 -0.28
N ALA A 144 -21.66 22.67 0.20
CA ALA A 144 -20.48 23.50 0.43
C ALA A 144 -19.96 23.23 1.84
N VAL A 145 -18.71 22.83 1.97
CA VAL A 145 -18.05 22.50 3.23
C VAL A 145 -16.80 23.35 3.39
N THR A 146 -16.66 24.06 4.50
CA THR A 146 -15.46 24.83 4.84
C THR A 146 -14.65 24.03 5.86
N PRO A 147 -13.49 23.45 5.48
CA PRO A 147 -12.68 22.64 6.38
C PRO A 147 -12.20 23.41 7.61
N ALA A 148 -12.10 22.74 8.76
CA ALA A 148 -11.51 23.29 9.98
C ALA A 148 -10.04 22.89 10.13
N ASP A 149 -9.22 23.65 10.88
CA ASP A 149 -7.85 23.23 11.19
C ASP A 149 -7.85 21.89 11.95
N GLN A 150 -7.14 20.93 11.41
CA GLN A 150 -7.13 19.54 11.86
C GLN A 150 -6.62 19.39 13.30
N ASN A 151 -5.49 20.00 13.63
CA ASN A 151 -4.87 19.82 14.93
C ASN A 151 -5.72 20.41 16.06
N PHE A 152 -6.22 21.63 15.84
CA PHE A 152 -7.07 22.31 16.79
C PHE A 152 -8.42 21.58 16.95
N PHE A 153 -9.01 21.12 15.84
CA PHE A 153 -10.31 20.47 15.83
C PHE A 153 -10.28 19.13 16.59
N TYR A 154 -9.35 18.23 16.29
CA TYR A 154 -9.28 16.94 16.96
C TYR A 154 -8.79 17.03 18.41
N ASP A 155 -7.90 17.96 18.76
CA ASP A 155 -7.50 18.19 20.15
C ASP A 155 -8.70 18.60 21.01
N LYS A 156 -9.50 19.56 20.53
CA LYS A 156 -10.73 20.00 21.21
C LYS A 156 -11.72 18.86 21.43
N LEU A 157 -11.98 18.06 20.40
CA LEU A 157 -12.91 16.95 20.47
C LEU A 157 -12.39 15.79 21.33
N CYS A 158 -11.11 15.48 21.28
CA CYS A 158 -10.50 14.46 22.14
C CYS A 158 -10.60 14.84 23.61
N ARG A 159 -10.32 16.10 23.97
CA ARG A 159 -10.50 16.62 25.35
C ARG A 159 -11.97 16.60 25.78
N ALA A 160 -12.90 16.71 24.86
CA ALA A 160 -14.33 16.56 25.12
C ALA A 160 -14.79 15.08 25.20
N GLY A 161 -13.87 14.09 25.04
CA GLY A 161 -14.16 12.67 25.18
C GLY A 161 -14.54 11.94 23.88
N ALA A 162 -14.42 12.60 22.73
CA ALA A 162 -14.66 11.92 21.45
C ALA A 162 -13.51 10.96 21.10
N VAL A 163 -13.77 9.66 21.25
CA VAL A 163 -12.77 8.60 21.15
C VAL A 163 -12.08 8.55 19.77
N GLY A 164 -12.84 8.71 18.69
CA GLY A 164 -12.30 8.77 17.33
C GLY A 164 -11.37 9.97 17.13
N ALA A 165 -11.72 11.13 17.71
CA ALA A 165 -10.86 12.31 17.65
C ALA A 165 -9.52 12.09 18.38
N CYS A 166 -9.52 11.34 19.50
CA CYS A 166 -8.28 10.97 20.18
C CYS A 166 -7.40 10.07 19.31
N TYR A 167 -8.01 9.15 18.55
CA TYR A 167 -7.27 8.36 17.56
C TYR A 167 -6.63 9.27 16.50
N ARG A 168 -7.38 10.17 15.89
CA ARG A 168 -6.89 11.10 14.86
C ARG A 168 -5.77 12.01 15.38
N GLN A 169 -5.89 12.50 16.60
CA GLN A 169 -4.83 13.29 17.24
C GLN A 169 -3.57 12.45 17.49
N GLY A 170 -3.71 11.22 18.00
CA GLY A 170 -2.60 10.30 18.19
C GLY A 170 -1.89 9.96 16.88
N TRP A 171 -2.65 9.75 15.80
CA TRP A 171 -2.11 9.54 14.47
C TRP A 171 -1.34 10.78 13.97
N ALA A 172 -1.93 11.98 14.09
CA ALA A 172 -1.28 13.23 13.67
C ALA A 172 0.04 13.50 14.40
N LEU A 173 0.08 13.27 15.72
CA LEU A 173 1.32 13.38 16.51
C LEU A 173 2.38 12.38 16.06
N TRP A 174 1.97 11.15 15.72
CA TRP A 174 2.90 10.15 15.21
C TRP A 174 3.52 10.56 13.88
N VAL A 175 2.69 11.03 12.94
CA VAL A 175 3.13 11.38 11.58
C VAL A 175 4.02 12.62 11.58
N ARG A 176 3.71 13.62 12.40
CA ARG A 176 4.44 14.92 12.45
C ARG A 176 5.94 14.76 12.59
N ASN A 177 6.41 13.86 13.47
CA ASN A 177 7.85 13.66 13.75
C ASN A 177 8.36 12.27 13.34
N GLY A 178 7.65 11.56 12.47
CA GLY A 178 8.03 10.20 12.05
C GLY A 178 8.09 9.20 13.23
N GLY A 179 7.26 9.42 14.26
CA GLY A 179 7.21 8.56 15.43
C GLY A 179 8.46 8.63 16.31
N LYS A 180 9.06 9.80 16.48
CA LYS A 180 10.27 10.00 17.29
C LYS A 180 9.99 10.92 18.51
N GLY A 181 10.84 10.79 19.53
CA GLY A 181 10.83 11.70 20.67
C GLY A 181 9.58 11.67 21.55
N ALA A 182 9.28 12.79 22.20
CA ALA A 182 8.15 12.95 23.11
C ALA A 182 6.78 12.75 22.43
N ASP A 183 6.65 13.12 21.16
CA ASP A 183 5.42 12.94 20.39
C ASP A 183 5.06 11.47 20.21
N ARG A 184 6.05 10.58 20.12
CA ARG A 184 5.83 9.13 20.07
C ARG A 184 5.12 8.63 21.33
N THR A 185 5.60 9.07 22.50
CA THR A 185 5.01 8.65 23.78
C THR A 185 3.60 9.17 23.90
N ALA A 186 3.38 10.47 23.65
CA ALA A 186 2.05 11.10 23.68
C ALA A 186 1.08 10.45 22.68
N ALA A 187 1.55 10.16 21.46
CA ALA A 187 0.75 9.47 20.46
C ALA A 187 0.32 8.07 20.93
N LEU A 188 1.25 7.28 21.48
CA LEU A 188 0.94 5.93 21.98
C LEU A 188 0.00 5.96 23.19
N GLU A 189 0.09 6.96 24.07
CA GLU A 189 -0.83 7.14 25.20
C GLU A 189 -2.25 7.47 24.71
N LEU A 190 -2.39 8.40 23.76
CA LEU A 190 -3.68 8.72 23.15
C LEU A 190 -4.29 7.52 22.43
N LEU A 191 -3.50 6.80 21.63
CA LEU A 191 -3.93 5.59 20.94
C LEU A 191 -4.35 4.49 21.92
N HIS A 192 -3.59 4.32 23.02
CA HIS A 192 -3.94 3.36 24.07
C HIS A 192 -5.27 3.72 24.76
N ALA A 193 -5.44 4.98 25.14
CA ALA A 193 -6.67 5.45 25.75
C ALA A 193 -7.87 5.29 24.80
N ALA A 194 -7.72 5.66 23.53
CA ALA A 194 -8.75 5.50 22.52
C ALA A 194 -9.09 4.01 22.25
N CYS A 195 -8.07 3.15 22.15
CA CYS A 195 -8.26 1.69 22.02
C CYS A 195 -9.02 1.13 23.24
N LYS A 196 -8.61 1.49 24.44
CA LYS A 196 -9.29 1.07 25.69
C LYS A 196 -10.75 1.54 25.72
N SER A 197 -11.05 2.67 25.14
CA SER A 197 -12.42 3.22 25.04
C SER A 197 -13.22 2.66 23.85
N GLY A 198 -12.67 1.70 23.08
CA GLY A 198 -13.40 0.96 22.05
C GLY A 198 -13.15 1.41 20.61
N SER A 199 -12.19 2.31 20.35
CA SER A 199 -11.80 2.62 18.97
C SER A 199 -11.05 1.45 18.35
N SER A 200 -11.64 0.82 17.35
CA SER A 200 -11.05 -0.28 16.61
C SER A 200 -9.81 0.16 15.83
N ASP A 201 -9.84 1.37 15.27
CA ASP A 201 -8.75 1.96 14.48
C ASP A 201 -7.57 2.33 15.38
N ALA A 202 -7.84 2.91 16.56
CA ALA A 202 -6.80 3.19 17.55
C ALA A 202 -6.09 1.89 17.99
N CYS A 203 -6.85 0.80 18.19
CA CYS A 203 -6.28 -0.51 18.52
C CYS A 203 -5.41 -1.06 17.38
N ALA A 204 -5.88 -0.97 16.12
CA ALA A 204 -5.12 -1.41 14.95
C ALA A 204 -3.82 -0.64 14.82
N TYR A 205 -3.91 0.69 14.88
CA TYR A 205 -2.75 1.56 14.72
C TYR A 205 -1.75 1.43 15.87
N GLN A 206 -2.24 1.37 17.12
CA GLN A 206 -1.39 1.09 18.29
C GLN A 206 -0.65 -0.24 18.13
N GLY A 207 -1.36 -1.30 17.78
CA GLY A 207 -0.77 -2.63 17.59
C GLY A 207 0.31 -2.62 16.51
N LEU A 208 0.03 -2.00 15.35
CA LEU A 208 0.98 -1.84 14.25
C LEU A 208 2.26 -1.12 14.72
N ARG A 209 2.14 -0.02 15.47
CA ARG A 209 3.28 0.78 15.94
C ARG A 209 4.08 0.09 17.04
N LEU A 210 3.48 -0.83 17.78
CA LEU A 210 4.15 -1.59 18.84
C LEU A 210 4.84 -2.86 18.33
N MET A 211 4.50 -3.35 17.13
CA MET A 211 5.11 -4.57 16.54
C MET A 211 6.64 -4.50 16.41
N ASP A 212 7.19 -3.31 16.23
CA ASP A 212 8.61 -3.06 16.04
C ASP A 212 9.31 -2.58 17.33
N VAL A 213 8.61 -2.59 18.47
CA VAL A 213 9.16 -2.28 19.78
C VAL A 213 9.39 -3.58 20.56
N PRO A 214 10.63 -4.09 20.68
CA PRO A 214 10.91 -5.43 21.20
C PRO A 214 10.28 -5.72 22.57
N ALA A 215 10.28 -4.74 23.47
CA ALA A 215 9.72 -4.87 24.83
C ALA A 215 8.18 -4.78 24.89
N ARG A 216 7.51 -4.46 23.80
CA ARG A 216 6.07 -4.19 23.74
C ARG A 216 5.30 -5.15 22.81
N GLY A 217 5.92 -6.27 22.42
CA GLY A 217 5.31 -7.24 21.51
C GLY A 217 3.99 -7.84 22.02
N SER A 218 3.88 -8.13 23.31
CA SER A 218 2.64 -8.59 23.95
C SER A 218 1.52 -7.55 23.84
N ASP A 219 1.84 -6.28 24.05
CA ASP A 219 0.87 -5.19 23.95
C ASP A 219 0.40 -5.02 22.51
N ALA A 220 1.29 -5.20 21.52
CA ALA A 220 0.94 -5.20 20.11
C ALA A 220 -0.09 -6.27 19.77
N ILE A 221 0.12 -7.50 20.24
CA ILE A 221 -0.81 -8.63 20.03
C ILE A 221 -2.17 -8.31 20.64
N VAL A 222 -2.21 -7.91 21.91
CA VAL A 222 -3.47 -7.57 22.61
C VAL A 222 -4.24 -6.47 21.88
N ALA A 223 -3.54 -5.42 21.43
CA ALA A 223 -4.18 -4.34 20.67
C ALA A 223 -4.76 -4.84 19.34
N LEU A 224 -4.02 -5.65 18.57
CA LEU A 224 -4.48 -6.21 17.29
C LEU A 224 -5.63 -7.21 17.48
N GLU A 225 -5.60 -8.05 18.51
CA GLU A 225 -6.70 -8.96 18.85
C GLU A 225 -7.97 -8.17 19.15
N ARG A 226 -7.85 -7.13 19.99
CA ARG A 226 -8.97 -6.26 20.32
C ARG A 226 -9.52 -5.55 19.09
N SER A 227 -8.67 -5.02 18.23
CA SER A 227 -9.06 -4.40 16.97
C SER A 227 -9.84 -5.38 16.07
N CYS A 228 -9.33 -6.60 15.90
CA CYS A 228 -10.00 -7.63 15.11
C CYS A 228 -11.34 -8.10 15.73
N LEU A 229 -11.44 -8.14 17.07
CA LEU A 229 -12.70 -8.42 17.78
C LEU A 229 -13.72 -7.30 17.57
N LEU A 230 -13.28 -6.06 17.49
CA LEU A 230 -14.10 -4.89 17.16
C LEU A 230 -14.39 -4.75 15.65
N ASN A 231 -14.16 -5.81 14.88
CA ASN A 231 -14.42 -5.89 13.43
C ASN A 231 -13.65 -4.88 12.58
N ASN A 232 -12.42 -4.57 12.97
CA ASN A 232 -11.49 -3.81 12.14
C ASN A 232 -10.72 -4.74 11.20
N GLY A 233 -10.86 -4.55 9.89
CA GLY A 233 -10.21 -5.39 8.87
C GLY A 233 -8.68 -5.32 8.96
N ALA A 234 -8.12 -4.12 9.15
CA ALA A 234 -6.68 -3.92 9.26
C ALA A 234 -6.10 -4.62 10.51
N GLY A 235 -6.79 -4.55 11.66
CA GLY A 235 -6.38 -5.26 12.86
C GLY A 235 -6.34 -6.78 12.66
N CYS A 236 -7.35 -7.35 11.99
CA CYS A 236 -7.36 -8.77 11.63
C CYS A 236 -6.21 -9.13 10.68
N THR A 237 -5.93 -8.29 9.68
CA THR A 237 -4.86 -8.50 8.70
C THR A 237 -3.48 -8.45 9.36
N HIS A 238 -3.21 -7.47 10.23
CA HIS A 238 -1.94 -7.41 10.96
C HIS A 238 -1.75 -8.59 11.92
N LEU A 239 -2.82 -9.00 12.63
CA LEU A 239 -2.75 -10.20 13.47
C LEU A 239 -2.48 -11.46 12.64
N ALA A 240 -3.08 -11.58 11.44
CA ALA A 240 -2.81 -12.65 10.50
C ALA A 240 -1.34 -12.67 10.05
N PHE A 241 -0.76 -11.50 9.78
CA PHE A 241 0.66 -11.35 9.42
C PHE A 241 1.58 -11.89 10.53
N LEU A 242 1.27 -11.63 11.81
CA LEU A 242 2.03 -12.20 12.94
C LEU A 242 2.03 -13.72 12.90
N HIS A 243 0.86 -14.35 12.68
CA HIS A 243 0.75 -15.80 12.57
C HIS A 243 1.43 -16.36 11.31
N ALA A 244 1.36 -15.66 10.17
CA ALA A 244 1.96 -16.09 8.91
C ALA A 244 3.50 -16.07 8.93
N THR A 245 4.07 -15.12 9.66
CA THR A 245 5.54 -14.92 9.76
C THR A 245 6.15 -15.59 10.98
N GLY A 246 5.38 -15.83 12.04
CA GLY A 246 5.89 -16.24 13.35
C GLY A 246 6.53 -15.09 14.15
N LYS A 247 6.32 -13.83 13.74
CA LYS A 247 6.79 -12.66 14.46
C LYS A 247 5.92 -12.46 15.71
N LEU A 248 6.52 -12.40 16.88
CA LEU A 248 5.86 -12.23 18.19
C LEU A 248 4.94 -13.39 18.64
N VAL A 249 4.52 -14.28 17.76
CA VAL A 249 3.69 -15.46 18.05
C VAL A 249 4.24 -16.68 17.33
N LEU A 250 3.82 -17.89 17.75
CA LEU A 250 4.15 -19.10 17.00
C LEU A 250 3.52 -19.04 15.60
N LYS A 251 4.31 -19.41 14.58
CA LYS A 251 3.84 -19.48 13.20
C LYS A 251 2.69 -20.47 13.08
N ASP A 252 1.59 -20.03 12.49
CA ASP A 252 0.41 -20.84 12.24
C ASP A 252 -0.31 -20.36 10.97
N ASP A 253 0.01 -20.98 9.84
CA ASP A 253 -0.54 -20.60 8.54
C ASP A 253 -2.07 -20.79 8.45
N ARG A 254 -2.67 -21.75 9.20
CA ARG A 254 -4.12 -21.92 9.23
C ARG A 254 -4.82 -20.77 9.96
N ARG A 255 -4.29 -20.37 11.11
CA ARG A 255 -4.77 -19.17 11.81
C ARG A 255 -4.58 -17.91 11.00
N ALA A 256 -3.44 -17.79 10.31
CA ALA A 256 -3.17 -16.66 9.41
C ALA A 256 -4.24 -16.56 8.32
N VAL A 257 -4.54 -17.65 7.59
CA VAL A 257 -5.59 -17.66 6.55
C VAL A 257 -6.95 -17.25 7.13
N ALA A 258 -7.35 -17.81 8.27
CA ALA A 258 -8.64 -17.48 8.88
C ALA A 258 -8.75 -15.98 9.24
N ARG A 259 -7.67 -15.38 9.76
CA ARG A 259 -7.64 -13.96 10.10
C ARG A 259 -7.55 -13.06 8.87
N TYR A 260 -6.79 -13.45 7.82
CA TYR A 260 -6.77 -12.73 6.55
C TYR A 260 -8.14 -12.74 5.85
N VAL A 261 -8.83 -13.88 5.85
CA VAL A 261 -10.21 -13.98 5.32
C VAL A 261 -11.12 -13.00 6.07
N LYS A 262 -11.08 -13.01 7.42
CA LYS A 262 -11.86 -12.05 8.20
C LYS A 262 -11.48 -10.60 7.86
N GLY A 263 -10.21 -10.28 7.70
CA GLY A 263 -9.75 -8.94 7.29
C GLY A 263 -10.30 -8.54 5.91
N CYS A 264 -10.24 -9.47 4.94
CA CYS A 264 -10.79 -9.29 3.60
C CYS A 264 -12.31 -9.04 3.62
N ASP A 265 -13.06 -9.85 4.36
CA ASP A 265 -14.52 -9.73 4.48
C ASP A 265 -14.93 -8.40 5.16
N LEU A 266 -14.07 -7.88 6.03
CA LEU A 266 -14.22 -6.57 6.69
C LEU A 266 -13.68 -5.39 5.85
N GLY A 267 -13.30 -5.61 4.58
CA GLY A 267 -12.95 -4.56 3.65
C GLY A 267 -11.46 -4.20 3.59
N ASP A 268 -10.57 -4.91 4.28
CA ASP A 268 -9.12 -4.68 4.10
C ASP A 268 -8.61 -5.40 2.84
N ALA A 269 -8.30 -4.62 1.81
CA ALA A 269 -7.76 -5.12 0.54
C ALA A 269 -6.46 -5.94 0.71
N ARG A 270 -5.64 -5.63 1.71
CA ARG A 270 -4.42 -6.39 2.03
C ARG A 270 -4.76 -7.78 2.58
N GLY A 271 -5.86 -7.90 3.32
CA GLY A 271 -6.38 -9.21 3.76
C GLY A 271 -6.70 -10.09 2.55
N CYS A 272 -7.43 -9.56 1.57
CA CYS A 272 -7.76 -10.28 0.33
C CYS A 272 -6.50 -10.68 -0.44
N TYR A 273 -5.56 -9.75 -0.62
CA TYR A 273 -4.27 -10.00 -1.26
C TYR A 273 -3.51 -11.15 -0.59
N ASN A 274 -3.38 -11.12 0.75
CA ASN A 274 -2.65 -12.15 1.49
C ASN A 274 -3.36 -13.51 1.45
N VAL A 275 -4.70 -13.57 1.44
CA VAL A 275 -5.41 -14.82 1.19
C VAL A 275 -5.05 -15.37 -0.19
N GLY A 276 -4.95 -14.51 -1.20
CA GLY A 276 -4.51 -14.88 -2.54
C GLY A 276 -3.12 -15.52 -2.54
N ILE A 277 -2.14 -14.90 -1.88
CA ILE A 277 -0.76 -15.44 -1.72
C ILE A 277 -0.81 -16.81 -1.02
N MET A 278 -1.49 -16.91 0.11
CA MET A 278 -1.57 -18.16 0.88
C MET A 278 -2.18 -19.29 0.04
N ALA A 279 -3.19 -19.00 -0.78
CA ALA A 279 -3.82 -19.97 -1.68
C ALA A 279 -2.88 -20.34 -2.85
N GLU A 280 -2.13 -19.38 -3.40
CA GLU A 280 -1.16 -19.61 -4.48
C GLU A 280 0.03 -20.47 -4.02
N GLU A 281 0.51 -20.25 -2.79
CA GLU A 281 1.61 -21.01 -2.19
C GLU A 281 1.17 -22.34 -1.57
N GLY A 282 -0.11 -22.55 -1.31
CA GLY A 282 -0.63 -23.71 -0.58
C GLY A 282 -0.36 -23.66 0.91
N ARG A 283 -0.28 -22.47 1.50
CA ARG A 283 -0.06 -22.26 2.93
C ARG A 283 -1.38 -22.21 3.69
N GLY A 284 -1.45 -22.94 4.77
CA GLY A 284 -2.67 -23.05 5.59
C GLY A 284 -3.80 -23.85 4.94
N GLY A 285 -3.57 -24.40 3.74
CA GLY A 285 -4.49 -25.23 2.98
C GLY A 285 -3.85 -25.72 1.67
N PRO A 286 -4.59 -26.47 0.83
CA PRO A 286 -4.09 -26.90 -0.46
C PRO A 286 -3.85 -25.69 -1.39
N LYS A 287 -2.87 -25.85 -2.30
CA LYS A 287 -2.63 -24.86 -3.35
C LYS A 287 -3.86 -24.77 -4.27
N ASP A 288 -4.36 -23.54 -4.45
CA ASP A 288 -5.57 -23.27 -5.25
C ASP A 288 -5.44 -21.93 -5.98
N LEU A 289 -5.02 -22.00 -7.25
CA LEU A 289 -4.79 -20.82 -8.07
C LEU A 289 -6.10 -20.13 -8.49
N SER A 290 -7.21 -20.84 -8.58
CA SER A 290 -8.52 -20.24 -8.87
C SER A 290 -9.02 -19.42 -7.69
N ARG A 291 -8.84 -19.93 -6.48
CA ARG A 291 -9.10 -19.18 -5.23
C ARG A 291 -8.18 -17.98 -5.10
N ALA A 292 -6.88 -18.12 -5.46
CA ALA A 292 -5.94 -17.00 -5.47
C ALA A 292 -6.42 -15.90 -6.42
N ALA A 293 -6.79 -16.25 -7.66
CA ALA A 293 -7.32 -15.28 -8.63
C ALA A 293 -8.57 -14.56 -8.13
N ALA A 294 -9.54 -15.28 -7.54
CA ALA A 294 -10.74 -14.67 -6.99
C ALA A 294 -10.45 -13.69 -5.85
N LYS A 295 -9.49 -14.02 -4.98
CA LYS A 295 -9.11 -13.15 -3.86
C LYS A 295 -8.25 -11.95 -4.30
N TYR A 296 -7.39 -12.11 -5.29
CA TYR A 296 -6.71 -10.98 -5.92
C TYR A 296 -7.70 -10.05 -6.64
N GLU A 297 -8.73 -10.59 -7.31
CA GLU A 297 -9.78 -9.77 -7.94
C GLU A 297 -10.54 -8.94 -6.90
N GLU A 298 -10.88 -9.54 -5.77
CA GLU A 298 -11.52 -8.86 -4.66
C GLU A 298 -10.63 -7.74 -4.10
N GLY A 299 -9.35 -8.03 -3.82
CA GLY A 299 -8.38 -7.06 -3.34
C GLY A 299 -8.12 -5.93 -4.35
N CYS A 300 -8.00 -6.28 -5.64
CA CYS A 300 -7.83 -5.29 -6.72
C CYS A 300 -9.05 -4.36 -6.83
N ARG A 301 -10.27 -4.90 -6.70
CA ARG A 301 -11.49 -4.10 -6.71
C ARG A 301 -11.55 -3.13 -5.52
N MET A 302 -10.99 -3.51 -4.38
CA MET A 302 -10.85 -2.67 -3.19
C MET A 302 -9.67 -1.69 -3.25
N GLY A 303 -8.93 -1.63 -4.36
CA GLY A 303 -7.85 -0.67 -4.56
C GLY A 303 -6.44 -1.17 -4.27
N SER A 304 -6.23 -2.46 -3.98
CA SER A 304 -4.87 -3.00 -3.82
C SER A 304 -4.15 -3.07 -5.17
N SER A 305 -3.17 -2.19 -5.37
CA SER A 305 -2.31 -2.16 -6.56
C SER A 305 -1.52 -3.45 -6.75
N THR A 306 -1.05 -4.05 -5.65
CA THR A 306 -0.33 -5.33 -5.67
C THR A 306 -1.25 -6.50 -6.05
N ALA A 307 -2.48 -6.52 -5.53
CA ALA A 307 -3.45 -7.55 -5.93
C ALA A 307 -3.83 -7.44 -7.41
N CYS A 308 -3.98 -6.21 -7.95
CA CYS A 308 -4.21 -6.00 -9.38
C CYS A 308 -3.06 -6.58 -10.22
N THR A 309 -1.82 -6.28 -9.83
CA THR A 309 -0.62 -6.77 -10.53
C THR A 309 -0.53 -8.29 -10.50
N ASN A 310 -0.75 -8.94 -9.34
CA ASN A 310 -0.71 -10.39 -9.23
C ASN A 310 -1.84 -11.05 -10.02
N LEU A 311 -3.04 -10.49 -10.02
CA LEU A 311 -4.13 -10.97 -10.86
C LEU A 311 -3.78 -10.88 -12.34
N GLY A 312 -3.15 -9.76 -12.77
CA GLY A 312 -2.65 -9.59 -14.14
C GLY A 312 -1.69 -10.70 -14.52
N PHE A 313 -0.79 -11.07 -13.62
CA PHE A 313 0.15 -12.16 -13.83
C PHE A 313 -0.54 -13.54 -14.00
N LEU A 314 -1.60 -13.81 -13.22
CA LEU A 314 -2.39 -15.02 -13.37
C LEU A 314 -3.09 -15.07 -14.73
N TYR A 315 -3.67 -13.95 -15.21
CA TYR A 315 -4.29 -13.87 -16.53
C TYR A 315 -3.28 -13.98 -17.68
N GLU A 316 -2.09 -13.41 -17.54
CA GLU A 316 -1.03 -13.51 -18.57
C GLU A 316 -0.61 -14.96 -18.78
N ARG A 317 -0.51 -15.76 -17.72
CA ARG A 317 -0.01 -17.15 -17.74
C ARG A 317 -1.11 -18.21 -17.75
N GLY A 318 -2.34 -17.86 -17.51
CA GLY A 318 -3.43 -18.85 -17.41
C GLY A 318 -3.40 -19.66 -16.11
N HIS A 319 -2.88 -19.09 -15.03
CA HIS A 319 -2.77 -19.75 -13.74
C HIS A 319 -4.08 -19.62 -12.96
N GLY A 320 -4.86 -20.70 -12.89
CA GLY A 320 -6.18 -20.73 -12.19
C GLY A 320 -7.29 -19.95 -12.91
N VAL A 321 -6.98 -19.30 -14.03
CA VAL A 321 -7.88 -18.56 -14.92
C VAL A 321 -7.50 -18.82 -16.37
N LYS A 322 -8.45 -18.60 -17.31
CA LYS A 322 -8.13 -18.65 -18.74
C LYS A 322 -7.16 -17.53 -19.11
N VAL A 323 -6.16 -17.82 -19.98
CA VAL A 323 -5.25 -16.80 -20.50
C VAL A 323 -6.03 -15.66 -21.15
N ASP A 324 -5.75 -14.44 -20.69
CA ASP A 324 -6.28 -13.20 -21.26
C ASP A 324 -5.24 -12.09 -21.09
N LYS A 325 -4.40 -11.91 -22.12
CA LYS A 325 -3.30 -10.95 -22.09
C LYS A 325 -3.79 -9.50 -22.08
N ALA A 326 -4.93 -9.20 -22.74
CA ALA A 326 -5.49 -7.85 -22.73
C ALA A 326 -6.00 -7.47 -21.35
N ARG A 327 -6.70 -8.39 -20.67
CA ARG A 327 -7.12 -8.21 -19.28
C ARG A 327 -5.93 -8.10 -18.33
N ALA A 328 -4.86 -8.87 -18.57
CA ALA A 328 -3.62 -8.77 -17.79
C ALA A 328 -3.02 -7.37 -17.86
N VAL A 329 -2.92 -6.76 -19.07
CA VAL A 329 -2.40 -5.40 -19.24
C VAL A 329 -3.28 -4.36 -18.53
N ALA A 330 -4.61 -4.47 -18.65
CA ALA A 330 -5.53 -3.58 -17.94
C ALA A 330 -5.38 -3.67 -16.41
N LEU A 331 -5.10 -4.86 -15.88
CA LEU A 331 -4.84 -5.08 -14.46
C LEU A 331 -3.47 -4.55 -14.03
N TYR A 332 -2.44 -4.73 -14.84
CA TYR A 332 -1.12 -4.13 -14.63
C TYR A 332 -1.21 -2.61 -14.62
N GLN A 333 -2.00 -2.01 -15.53
CA GLN A 333 -2.23 -0.57 -15.56
C GLN A 333 -2.84 -0.07 -14.26
N ARG A 334 -3.89 -0.75 -13.76
CA ARG A 334 -4.48 -0.42 -12.45
C ARG A 334 -3.50 -0.56 -11.30
N GLY A 335 -2.61 -1.55 -11.35
CA GLY A 335 -1.52 -1.71 -10.39
C GLY A 335 -0.49 -0.59 -10.48
N CYS A 336 -0.15 -0.16 -11.70
CA CYS A 336 0.78 0.93 -11.97
C CYS A 336 0.23 2.30 -11.60
N ASP A 337 -1.06 2.55 -11.81
CA ASP A 337 -1.70 3.82 -11.44
C ASP A 337 -1.73 4.01 -9.92
N GLY A 338 -1.87 2.92 -9.18
CA GLY A 338 -2.07 2.97 -7.74
C GLY A 338 -3.39 3.64 -7.35
N THR A 339 -3.48 3.98 -6.09
CA THR A 339 -4.56 4.80 -5.51
C THR A 339 -3.96 5.68 -4.43
N SER A 340 -4.70 6.66 -3.92
CA SER A 340 -4.26 7.47 -2.76
C SER A 340 -3.91 6.62 -1.53
N CYS A 341 -4.57 5.47 -1.37
CA CYS A 341 -4.34 4.53 -0.26
C CYS A 341 -3.23 3.53 -0.48
N GLN A 342 -2.94 3.25 -1.72
CA GLN A 342 -1.95 2.25 -2.11
C GLN A 342 -1.03 2.87 -3.16
N PRO A 343 0.26 2.95 -2.87
CA PRO A 343 1.20 3.47 -3.85
C PRO A 343 1.15 2.61 -5.11
N PRO A 344 1.53 3.16 -6.26
CA PRO A 344 1.72 2.38 -7.47
C PRO A 344 2.61 1.19 -7.24
N ASN A 345 2.19 0.05 -7.78
CA ASN A 345 3.03 -1.13 -7.81
C ASN A 345 4.01 -1.05 -8.99
N MET A 346 5.30 -0.88 -8.71
CA MET A 346 6.33 -0.71 -9.74
C MET A 346 6.45 -1.93 -10.67
N THR A 347 6.17 -3.14 -10.18
CA THR A 347 6.09 -4.35 -11.02
C THR A 347 4.99 -4.21 -12.06
N GLY A 348 3.84 -3.67 -11.68
CA GLY A 348 2.75 -3.36 -12.60
C GLY A 348 3.21 -2.42 -13.71
N CYS A 349 3.90 -1.33 -13.36
CA CYS A 349 4.42 -0.36 -14.34
C CYS A 349 5.42 -0.99 -15.30
N VAL A 350 6.38 -1.78 -14.81
CA VAL A 350 7.32 -2.53 -15.66
C VAL A 350 6.57 -3.43 -16.64
N ASN A 351 5.54 -4.16 -16.17
CA ASN A 351 4.78 -5.08 -17.02
C ASN A 351 3.93 -4.34 -18.06
N VAL A 352 3.32 -3.20 -17.72
CA VAL A 352 2.63 -2.32 -18.68
C VAL A 352 3.60 -1.84 -19.76
N GLY A 353 4.73 -1.26 -19.37
CA GLY A 353 5.72 -0.77 -20.31
C GLY A 353 6.23 -1.86 -21.25
N ARG A 354 6.49 -3.08 -20.74
CA ARG A 354 6.87 -4.24 -21.54
C ARG A 354 5.75 -4.66 -22.49
N ALA A 355 4.51 -4.70 -22.01
CA ALA A 355 3.37 -5.09 -22.83
C ALA A 355 3.21 -4.16 -24.06
N TYR A 356 3.31 -2.86 -23.88
CA TYR A 356 3.26 -1.89 -24.98
C TYR A 356 4.50 -1.93 -25.88
N ARG A 357 5.70 -2.09 -25.30
CA ARG A 357 6.93 -2.22 -26.10
C ARG A 357 6.88 -3.44 -27.02
N ASP A 358 6.41 -4.57 -26.51
CA ASP A 358 6.47 -5.86 -27.18
C ASP A 358 5.16 -6.24 -27.90
N GLY A 359 4.07 -5.46 -27.74
CA GLY A 359 2.76 -5.74 -28.31
C GLY A 359 2.06 -6.95 -27.68
N ILE A 360 2.22 -7.13 -26.35
CA ILE A 360 1.64 -8.28 -25.62
C ILE A 360 0.27 -7.91 -25.06
N GLY A 361 -0.80 -8.41 -25.67
CA GLY A 361 -2.17 -8.15 -25.23
C GLY A 361 -2.71 -6.75 -25.59
N VAL A 362 -1.86 -5.88 -26.13
CA VAL A 362 -2.16 -4.54 -26.63
C VAL A 362 -1.35 -4.32 -27.92
N PRO A 363 -1.78 -3.42 -28.81
CA PRO A 363 -0.94 -3.01 -29.94
C PRO A 363 0.42 -2.46 -29.47
N LYS A 364 1.48 -2.74 -30.24
CA LYS A 364 2.81 -2.20 -29.95
C LYS A 364 2.77 -0.66 -29.99
N ASP A 365 3.22 -0.03 -28.90
CA ASP A 365 3.36 1.40 -28.74
C ASP A 365 4.58 1.72 -27.87
N ALA A 366 5.72 1.90 -28.51
CA ALA A 366 6.97 2.17 -27.83
C ALA A 366 7.00 3.56 -27.16
N ALA A 367 6.22 4.54 -27.70
CA ALA A 367 6.12 5.87 -27.09
C ALA A 367 5.36 5.81 -25.76
N HIS A 368 4.25 5.07 -25.73
CA HIS A 368 3.52 4.82 -24.50
C HIS A 368 4.38 4.02 -23.50
N ALA A 369 5.12 2.99 -23.96
CA ALA A 369 6.05 2.25 -23.09
C ALA A 369 7.11 3.17 -22.47
N ALA A 370 7.69 4.10 -23.26
CA ALA A 370 8.68 5.06 -22.76
C ALA A 370 8.09 5.98 -21.69
N SER A 371 6.85 6.47 -21.86
CA SER A 371 6.18 7.33 -20.88
C SER A 371 5.94 6.61 -19.57
N VAL A 372 5.52 5.33 -19.61
CA VAL A 372 5.30 4.50 -18.41
C VAL A 372 6.63 4.21 -17.70
N PHE A 373 7.68 3.85 -18.45
CA PHE A 373 9.00 3.62 -17.86
C PHE A 373 9.58 4.90 -17.27
N GLN A 374 9.37 6.06 -17.88
CA GLN A 374 9.80 7.35 -17.34
C GLN A 374 9.13 7.65 -16.01
N LEU A 375 7.80 7.49 -15.94
CA LEU A 375 7.04 7.68 -14.70
C LEU A 375 7.57 6.80 -13.57
N ALA A 376 7.84 5.51 -13.87
CA ALA A 376 8.31 4.55 -12.89
C ALA A 376 9.78 4.79 -12.48
N CYS A 377 10.62 5.25 -13.41
CA CYS A 377 12.03 5.56 -13.17
C CYS A 377 12.21 6.82 -12.30
N GLU A 378 11.37 7.85 -12.50
CA GLU A 378 11.46 9.13 -11.77
C GLU A 378 10.82 9.07 -10.38
N ARG A 379 10.01 8.06 -10.11
CA ARG A 379 9.32 7.90 -8.83
C ARG A 379 10.26 7.42 -7.75
N LYS A 380 10.17 8.05 -6.57
CA LYS A 380 10.89 7.55 -5.38
C LYS A 380 10.37 6.15 -5.02
N PRO A 381 11.28 5.19 -4.79
CA PRO A 381 10.90 3.87 -4.30
C PRO A 381 10.10 3.95 -3.00
N ASP A 382 9.11 3.09 -2.87
CA ASP A 382 8.39 2.91 -1.62
C ASP A 382 9.26 2.12 -0.64
N ALA A 383 9.47 2.67 0.55
CA ALA A 383 10.30 2.03 1.57
C ALA A 383 9.69 0.72 2.13
N ASP A 384 8.38 0.58 2.01
CA ASP A 384 7.65 -0.60 2.49
C ASP A 384 7.53 -1.71 1.40
N ASP A 385 7.82 -1.38 0.12
CA ASP A 385 7.87 -2.34 -0.98
C ASP A 385 9.33 -2.68 -1.33
N ILE A 386 9.79 -3.86 -0.89
CA ILE A 386 11.16 -4.37 -1.10
C ILE A 386 11.56 -4.46 -2.58
N HIS A 387 10.61 -4.58 -3.49
CA HIS A 387 10.83 -4.64 -4.93
C HIS A 387 10.69 -3.28 -5.62
N SER A 388 10.25 -2.24 -4.91
CA SER A 388 10.00 -0.94 -5.49
C SER A 388 11.28 -0.32 -6.07
N ALA A 389 12.39 -0.36 -5.33
CA ALA A 389 13.68 0.15 -5.78
C ALA A 389 14.23 -0.62 -6.99
N GLU A 390 14.15 -1.96 -6.96
CA GLU A 390 14.58 -2.82 -8.06
C GLU A 390 13.76 -2.56 -9.34
N ASN A 391 12.44 -2.45 -9.23
CA ASN A 391 11.57 -2.19 -10.39
C ASN A 391 11.69 -0.75 -10.89
N SER A 392 11.98 0.22 -10.03
CA SER A 392 12.30 1.59 -10.44
C SER A 392 13.60 1.62 -11.25
N SER A 393 14.67 1.01 -10.74
CA SER A 393 15.96 0.93 -11.48
C SER A 393 15.81 0.13 -12.79
N ARG A 394 15.01 -0.93 -12.79
CA ARG A 394 14.66 -1.68 -14.00
C ARG A 394 13.94 -0.83 -15.04
N SER A 395 13.00 0.03 -14.60
CA SER A 395 12.31 0.98 -15.49
C SER A 395 13.28 1.99 -16.09
N CYS A 396 14.24 2.49 -15.31
CA CYS A 396 15.29 3.38 -15.81
C CYS A 396 16.16 2.70 -16.87
N SER A 397 16.54 1.44 -16.66
CA SER A 397 17.35 0.70 -17.65
C SER A 397 16.59 0.41 -18.95
N LEU A 398 15.30 0.06 -18.86
CA LEU A 398 14.44 -0.14 -20.03
C LEU A 398 14.24 1.15 -20.82
N LEU A 399 13.99 2.27 -20.13
CA LEU A 399 13.90 3.59 -20.72
C LEU A 399 15.23 4.00 -21.38
N GLY A 400 16.35 3.75 -20.71
CA GLY A 400 17.71 3.94 -21.27
C GLY A 400 17.89 3.24 -22.59
N GLY A 401 17.48 1.95 -22.66
CA GLY A 401 17.49 1.16 -23.88
C GLY A 401 16.67 1.79 -25.02
N LEU A 402 15.49 2.32 -24.72
CA LEU A 402 14.63 3.02 -25.72
C LEU A 402 15.32 4.28 -26.27
N TYR A 403 15.96 5.10 -25.42
CA TYR A 403 16.73 6.27 -25.87
C TYR A 403 17.96 5.88 -26.70
N LEU A 404 18.65 4.80 -26.36
CA LEU A 404 19.79 4.30 -27.15
C LEU A 404 19.37 3.82 -28.54
N ALA A 405 18.21 3.19 -28.64
CA ALA A 405 17.65 2.68 -29.89
C ALA A 405 16.94 3.78 -30.72
N GLY A 406 16.31 4.75 -30.06
CA GLY A 406 15.36 5.68 -30.70
C GLY A 406 14.01 5.00 -30.95
N ASP A 407 13.60 4.05 -30.11
CA ASP A 407 12.32 3.34 -30.25
C ASP A 407 11.24 4.01 -29.37
N GLY A 408 10.27 4.65 -30.01
CA GLY A 408 9.19 5.41 -29.35
C GLY A 408 9.60 6.75 -28.74
N VAL A 409 10.88 7.09 -28.78
CA VAL A 409 11.44 8.37 -28.34
C VAL A 409 12.50 8.83 -29.33
N GLU A 410 12.76 10.15 -29.38
CA GLU A 410 13.90 10.65 -30.13
C GLU A 410 15.20 10.05 -29.58
N LYS A 411 16.07 9.59 -30.49
CA LYS A 411 17.35 8.96 -30.10
C LYS A 411 18.24 9.95 -29.35
N ASP A 412 18.55 9.63 -28.09
CA ASP A 412 19.47 10.41 -27.25
C ASP A 412 20.43 9.48 -26.52
N LEU A 413 21.62 9.32 -27.13
CA LEU A 413 22.67 8.46 -26.60
C LEU A 413 23.17 8.90 -25.22
N SER A 414 23.20 10.23 -24.98
CA SER A 414 23.66 10.80 -23.69
C SER A 414 22.67 10.50 -22.59
N ARG A 415 21.35 10.68 -22.85
CA ARG A 415 20.29 10.36 -21.90
C ARG A 415 20.23 8.85 -21.64
N GLY A 416 20.31 8.04 -22.72
CA GLY A 416 20.35 6.57 -22.63
C GLY A 416 21.49 6.08 -21.75
N ARG A 417 22.71 6.63 -21.95
CA ARG A 417 23.88 6.32 -21.11
C ARG A 417 23.65 6.68 -19.65
N ARG A 418 23.24 7.92 -19.35
CA ARG A 418 22.99 8.37 -17.96
C ARG A 418 21.98 7.47 -17.24
N LEU A 419 20.86 7.13 -17.90
CA LEU A 419 19.85 6.24 -17.34
C LEU A 419 20.39 4.84 -17.05
N SER A 420 21.16 4.28 -17.98
CA SER A 420 21.78 2.97 -17.84
C SER A 420 22.83 2.95 -16.72
N GLU A 421 23.68 3.95 -16.64
CA GLU A 421 24.67 4.09 -15.55
C GLU A 421 24.00 4.28 -14.18
N SER A 422 22.91 5.08 -14.10
CA SER A 422 22.13 5.25 -12.89
C SER A 422 21.46 3.94 -12.43
N ALA A 423 20.86 3.20 -13.35
CA ALA A 423 20.25 1.90 -13.05
C ALA A 423 21.31 0.88 -12.61
N CYS A 424 22.47 0.88 -13.24
CA CYS A 424 23.60 0.04 -12.85
C CYS A 424 24.10 0.35 -11.43
N ALA A 425 24.21 1.62 -11.09
CA ALA A 425 24.59 2.06 -9.73
C ALA A 425 23.59 1.58 -8.66
N GLN A 426 22.33 1.33 -9.04
CA GLN A 426 21.28 0.77 -8.19
C GLN A 426 21.21 -0.77 -8.24
N GLY A 427 22.14 -1.43 -8.97
CA GLY A 427 22.26 -2.88 -9.02
C GLY A 427 21.47 -3.56 -10.14
N ASP A 428 20.82 -2.82 -11.04
CA ASP A 428 20.11 -3.43 -12.18
C ASP A 428 21.11 -4.00 -13.21
N ALA A 429 21.12 -5.35 -13.36
CA ALA A 429 22.06 -6.04 -14.23
C ALA A 429 21.90 -5.65 -15.71
N PHE A 430 20.68 -5.43 -16.19
CA PHE A 430 20.41 -4.99 -17.54
C PHE A 430 20.87 -3.55 -17.79
N GLY A 431 20.70 -2.66 -16.79
CA GLY A 431 21.27 -1.31 -16.80
C GLY A 431 22.79 -1.33 -16.89
N CYS A 432 23.44 -2.23 -16.14
CA CYS A 432 24.89 -2.41 -16.22
C CYS A 432 25.33 -2.91 -17.60
N PHE A 433 24.60 -3.84 -18.19
CA PHE A 433 24.88 -4.28 -19.56
C PHE A 433 24.76 -3.13 -20.57
N ASN A 434 23.65 -2.36 -20.53
CA ASN A 434 23.48 -1.20 -21.39
C ASN A 434 24.58 -0.15 -21.19
N ALA A 435 24.97 0.12 -19.92
CA ALA A 435 26.08 1.04 -19.61
C ALA A 435 27.41 0.55 -20.20
N ALA A 436 27.67 -0.76 -20.16
CA ALA A 436 28.85 -1.35 -20.76
C ALA A 436 28.85 -1.19 -22.29
N VAL A 437 27.72 -1.41 -22.95
CA VAL A 437 27.56 -1.20 -24.39
C VAL A 437 27.86 0.27 -24.75
N THR A 438 27.33 1.23 -23.99
CA THR A 438 27.60 2.67 -24.23
C THR A 438 29.05 3.03 -24.04
N ALA A 439 29.70 2.51 -22.99
CA ALA A 439 31.13 2.76 -22.71
C ALA A 439 32.03 2.10 -23.76
N THR A 440 31.69 0.90 -24.24
CA THR A 440 32.43 0.18 -25.29
C THR A 440 32.42 0.93 -26.62
N ASN A 441 31.29 1.53 -26.99
CA ASN A 441 31.09 2.19 -28.28
C ASN A 441 31.32 3.70 -28.22
N GLY A 442 31.49 4.31 -27.04
CA GLY A 442 31.58 5.77 -26.87
C GLY A 442 30.24 6.47 -27.12
N TRP A 443 29.11 5.77 -26.92
CA TRP A 443 27.79 6.35 -27.11
C TRP A 443 27.43 7.28 -25.95
N GLY A 444 27.16 8.53 -26.27
CA GLY A 444 26.79 9.56 -25.28
C GLY A 444 27.95 10.03 -24.39
N GLY A 445 29.20 9.74 -24.77
CA GLY A 445 30.42 10.16 -24.08
C GLY A 445 31.64 9.43 -24.59
N ASP A 446 32.78 9.55 -23.90
CA ASP A 446 34.01 8.92 -24.32
C ASP A 446 33.95 7.38 -24.25
N ARG A 447 34.67 6.75 -25.17
CA ARG A 447 34.89 5.31 -25.17
C ARG A 447 35.85 4.95 -24.03
N ASP A 448 35.41 4.02 -23.18
CA ASP A 448 36.18 3.55 -22.03
C ASP A 448 35.97 2.04 -21.82
N LEU A 449 36.92 1.26 -22.28
CA LEU A 449 36.86 -0.19 -22.20
C LEU A 449 37.07 -0.74 -20.80
N ALA A 450 37.81 -0.04 -19.94
CA ALA A 450 38.00 -0.44 -18.55
C ALA A 450 36.69 -0.25 -17.74
N LYS A 451 36.04 0.89 -17.94
CA LYS A 451 34.73 1.16 -17.38
C LYS A 451 33.68 0.17 -17.92
N ALA A 452 33.73 -0.16 -19.22
CA ALA A 452 32.84 -1.15 -19.81
C ALA A 452 33.01 -2.53 -19.15
N ALA A 453 34.25 -2.99 -18.97
CA ALA A 453 34.52 -4.25 -18.30
C ALA A 453 34.04 -4.29 -16.85
N SER A 454 34.17 -3.19 -16.10
CA SER A 454 33.63 -3.07 -14.74
C SER A 454 32.12 -3.18 -14.70
N PHE A 455 31.40 -2.55 -15.63
CA PHE A 455 29.96 -2.70 -15.77
C PHE A 455 29.53 -4.12 -16.14
N LEU A 456 30.25 -4.78 -17.07
CA LEU A 456 30.00 -6.18 -17.44
C LEU A 456 30.21 -7.13 -16.25
N GLU A 457 31.17 -6.83 -15.36
CA GLU A 457 31.35 -7.62 -14.14
C GLU A 457 30.13 -7.55 -13.22
N VAL A 458 29.55 -6.36 -13.03
CA VAL A 458 28.33 -6.19 -12.24
C VAL A 458 27.15 -6.87 -12.93
N ALA A 459 26.98 -6.69 -14.25
CA ALA A 459 25.92 -7.34 -15.01
C ALA A 459 26.00 -8.87 -14.89
N CYS A 460 27.17 -9.44 -15.07
CA CYS A 460 27.41 -10.89 -14.95
C CYS A 460 27.16 -11.40 -13.52
N LYS A 461 27.59 -10.67 -12.48
CA LYS A 461 27.27 -11.01 -11.09
C LYS A 461 25.78 -10.99 -10.83
N GLY A 462 25.06 -10.03 -11.42
CA GLY A 462 23.60 -9.87 -11.34
C GLY A 462 22.82 -10.86 -12.21
N GLY A 463 23.49 -11.83 -12.87
CA GLY A 463 22.83 -12.90 -13.62
C GLY A 463 22.55 -12.57 -15.09
N ASP A 464 23.11 -11.51 -15.65
CA ASP A 464 23.01 -11.22 -17.07
C ASP A 464 23.96 -12.11 -17.88
N GLY A 465 23.38 -13.06 -18.64
CA GLY A 465 24.13 -14.03 -19.41
C GLY A 465 24.91 -13.41 -20.59
N GLU A 466 24.37 -12.36 -21.21
CA GLU A 466 25.03 -11.61 -22.29
C GLU A 466 26.20 -10.81 -21.74
N GLY A 467 26.01 -10.16 -20.57
CA GLY A 467 27.06 -9.49 -19.84
C GLY A 467 28.20 -10.40 -19.43
N CYS A 468 27.91 -11.66 -19.01
CA CYS A 468 28.95 -12.66 -18.73
C CYS A 468 29.71 -13.03 -19.99
N ASN A 469 29.02 -13.22 -21.12
CA ASN A 469 29.66 -13.55 -22.42
C ASN A 469 30.58 -12.42 -22.89
N ASP A 470 30.16 -11.18 -22.79
CA ASP A 470 30.93 -10.03 -23.24
C ASP A 470 32.14 -9.76 -22.32
N LEU A 471 32.01 -9.98 -21.01
CA LEU A 471 33.11 -9.95 -20.07
C LEU A 471 34.13 -11.06 -20.39
N ALA A 472 33.66 -12.27 -20.75
CA ALA A 472 34.50 -13.36 -21.17
C ALA A 472 35.31 -12.99 -22.44
N ALA A 473 34.64 -12.35 -23.42
CA ALA A 473 35.30 -11.86 -24.63
C ALA A 473 36.33 -10.76 -24.34
N ALA A 474 36.06 -9.90 -23.36
CA ALA A 474 36.97 -8.87 -22.88
C ALA A 474 38.26 -9.49 -22.31
N HIS A 475 38.13 -10.51 -21.44
CA HIS A 475 39.30 -11.27 -20.92
C HIS A 475 40.03 -12.10 -21.98
N GLU A 476 39.32 -12.67 -22.93
CA GLU A 476 39.91 -13.41 -24.03
C GLU A 476 40.84 -12.53 -24.89
N LYS A 477 40.40 -11.29 -25.15
CA LYS A 477 41.10 -10.31 -26.00
C LYS A 477 42.06 -9.39 -25.26
N GLY A 478 41.88 -9.21 -23.96
CA GLY A 478 42.57 -8.17 -23.18
C GLY A 478 41.99 -6.78 -23.42
N SER A 479 40.67 -6.65 -23.62
CA SER A 479 39.98 -5.41 -23.93
C SER A 479 39.46 -4.77 -22.65
N GLY A 480 40.12 -3.71 -22.14
CA GLY A 480 39.77 -3.03 -20.90
C GLY A 480 40.12 -3.79 -19.62
N VAL A 481 40.55 -5.03 -19.73
CA VAL A 481 41.04 -5.90 -18.65
C VAL A 481 42.29 -6.68 -19.11
N ALA A 482 43.07 -7.16 -18.17
CA ALA A 482 44.19 -8.05 -18.49
C ALA A 482 43.67 -9.32 -19.21
N ARG A 483 44.43 -9.77 -20.23
CA ARG A 483 44.09 -10.98 -20.94
C ARG A 483 44.23 -12.19 -20.03
N ASP A 484 43.12 -12.93 -19.87
CA ASP A 484 43.05 -14.12 -19.05
C ASP A 484 42.09 -15.15 -19.68
N ARG A 485 42.68 -16.13 -20.39
CA ARG A 485 41.90 -17.20 -21.08
C ARG A 485 41.16 -18.11 -20.09
N ARG A 486 41.75 -18.36 -18.92
CA ARG A 486 41.12 -19.22 -17.91
C ARG A 486 39.86 -18.56 -17.39
N ARG A 487 39.99 -17.30 -17.03
CA ARG A 487 38.85 -16.48 -16.60
C ARG A 487 37.78 -16.35 -17.68
N ALA A 488 38.18 -16.19 -18.94
CA ALA A 488 37.24 -16.15 -20.06
C ALA A 488 36.41 -17.44 -20.16
N THR A 489 37.06 -18.63 -20.06
CA THR A 489 36.35 -19.92 -20.10
C THR A 489 35.37 -20.08 -18.95
N GLU A 490 35.74 -19.68 -17.73
CA GLU A 490 34.84 -19.69 -16.56
C GLU A 490 33.59 -18.81 -16.79
N LEU A 491 33.79 -17.63 -17.34
CA LEU A 491 32.71 -16.67 -17.63
C LEU A 491 31.80 -17.16 -18.78
N TYR A 492 32.36 -17.78 -19.85
CA TYR A 492 31.55 -18.40 -20.89
C TYR A 492 30.70 -19.55 -20.34
N ARG A 493 31.23 -20.36 -19.41
CA ARG A 493 30.47 -21.43 -18.75
C ARG A 493 29.30 -20.82 -17.94
N LYS A 494 29.57 -19.79 -17.16
CA LYS A 494 28.54 -19.08 -16.42
C LYS A 494 27.46 -18.46 -17.33
N ALA A 495 27.86 -17.86 -18.44
CA ALA A 495 26.92 -17.33 -19.44
C ALA A 495 26.03 -18.45 -20.03
N CYS A 496 26.61 -19.61 -20.33
CA CYS A 496 25.87 -20.79 -20.80
C CYS A 496 24.88 -21.31 -19.76
N GLU A 497 25.27 -21.39 -18.47
CA GLU A 497 24.42 -21.78 -17.35
C GLU A 497 23.26 -20.80 -17.17
N LEU A 498 23.48 -19.50 -17.43
CA LEU A 498 22.47 -18.45 -17.44
C LEU A 498 21.58 -18.44 -18.70
N GLY A 499 21.76 -19.42 -19.59
CA GLY A 499 20.91 -19.62 -20.77
C GLY A 499 21.38 -18.89 -22.03
N PHE A 500 22.56 -18.24 -22.04
CA PHE A 500 23.11 -17.61 -23.22
C PHE A 500 23.77 -18.67 -24.12
N GLN A 501 23.00 -19.25 -25.04
CA GLN A 501 23.37 -20.43 -25.84
C GLN A 501 24.65 -20.25 -26.65
N GLN A 502 24.96 -19.05 -27.12
CA GLN A 502 26.18 -18.78 -27.92
C GLN A 502 27.47 -19.02 -27.11
N ALA A 503 27.43 -18.77 -25.78
CA ALA A 503 28.57 -18.99 -24.91
C ALA A 503 28.87 -20.49 -24.69
N CYS A 504 27.89 -21.38 -24.81
CA CYS A 504 28.05 -22.82 -24.55
C CYS A 504 29.11 -23.48 -25.48
N LYS A 505 29.27 -22.96 -26.71
CA LYS A 505 30.29 -23.43 -27.65
C LYS A 505 31.72 -23.05 -27.24
N LYS A 506 31.86 -21.93 -26.47
CA LYS A 506 33.16 -21.41 -26.00
C LYS A 506 33.51 -21.83 -24.57
N ALA A 507 32.56 -22.45 -23.89
CA ALA A 507 32.71 -22.93 -22.52
C ALA A 507 33.41 -24.27 -22.37
N ARG A 508 33.74 -24.92 -23.52
CA ARG A 508 34.40 -26.23 -23.63
C ARG A 508 35.92 -26.15 -23.59
#